data_2e3a88c27ee5be175395c82107a54319
#
_entry.id   2e3a88c27ee5be175395c82107a54319
#
_cell.length_a   1.000
_cell.length_b   1.000
_cell.length_c   1.000
_cell.angle_alpha   90.00
_cell.angle_beta   90.00
_cell.angle_gamma   90.00
#
_symmetry.space_group_name_H-M   'P 1'
#
loop_
_entity.id
_entity.type
_entity.pdbx_description
1 polymer ?
#
loop_
_entity_poly.entity_id
_entity_poly.type
_entity_poly.pdbx_seq_one_letter_code
_entity_poly.pdbx_strand_id
1 'polypeptide(L)'
;MIYTLTLNPAIDRTIYTASLSKEDVTRVEKTIRDAAGKGINTSKVLKQLSVDSICLGFIAGANGQFIQNSLEALDIKQNFITVAGETRENIKLIEQSTHQIYEINESGPTLHQAHLDILFKQLDSLKKDDILILSGSAPKGISSDIYETIIKTYPHLFTILDSSGPLFKAGLNAKPNVIKPNKFELEQYAGRTLSTLEDIINVSKDILKSGIDYVFVSLGSSGSIVLSINETLHATVPSLKIKSTVGAGDSFVAGLAKTFNEKQSLEDILRYASSVGSASVLSEGTASVNISDIDTLYNQIKIKKI
;
A
#
# COMPACT_ATOMS: atom_id res chain seq x y z
N MET A 1 -10.88 3.97 14.60
CA MET A 1 -9.44 3.59 14.65
C MET A 1 -9.02 3.05 13.29
N ILE A 2 -7.72 3.17 12.92
CA ILE A 2 -7.21 2.64 11.64
C ILE A 2 -6.35 1.43 11.91
N TYR A 3 -6.60 0.34 11.19
CA TYR A 3 -5.83 -0.90 11.22
C TYR A 3 -5.25 -1.18 9.83
N THR A 4 -3.98 -1.58 9.77
CA THR A 4 -3.33 -1.97 8.52
C THR A 4 -2.97 -3.44 8.57
N LEU A 5 -3.58 -4.26 7.71
CA LEU A 5 -3.30 -5.68 7.62
C LEU A 5 -2.29 -5.94 6.50
N THR A 6 -1.11 -6.46 6.89
CA THR A 6 -0.06 -6.92 5.98
C THR A 6 0.16 -8.41 6.20
N LEU A 7 -0.44 -9.25 5.35
CA LEU A 7 -0.33 -10.71 5.52
C LEU A 7 1.08 -11.24 5.31
N ASN A 8 1.89 -10.57 4.48
CA ASN A 8 3.23 -10.98 4.10
C ASN A 8 4.22 -9.81 4.16
N PRO A 9 4.51 -9.26 5.36
CA PRO A 9 5.49 -8.20 5.55
C PRO A 9 6.88 -8.65 5.08
N ALA A 10 7.79 -7.70 4.93
CA ALA A 10 9.15 -7.95 4.50
C ALA A 10 10.15 -7.01 5.18
N ILE A 11 11.41 -7.35 5.11
CA ILE A 11 12.47 -6.36 5.23
C ILE A 11 12.87 -5.95 3.81
N ASP A 12 12.76 -4.67 3.49
CA ASP A 12 13.35 -4.14 2.26
C ASP A 12 14.84 -3.89 2.50
N ARG A 13 15.70 -4.66 1.80
CA ARG A 13 17.14 -4.57 1.90
C ARG A 13 17.72 -3.99 0.62
N THR A 14 18.13 -2.73 0.67
CA THR A 14 18.81 -2.08 -0.45
C THR A 14 20.32 -2.22 -0.29
N ILE A 15 20.97 -2.80 -1.29
CA ILE A 15 22.41 -3.06 -1.34
C ILE A 15 23.01 -2.23 -2.47
N TYR A 16 24.05 -1.47 -2.16
CA TYR A 16 24.80 -0.69 -3.15
C TYR A 16 26.17 -1.32 -3.37
N THR A 17 26.55 -1.47 -4.62
CA THR A 17 27.89 -1.92 -5.04
C THR A 17 28.37 -1.08 -6.22
N ALA A 18 29.68 -0.89 -6.33
CA ALA A 18 30.27 -0.18 -7.47
C ALA A 18 29.97 -0.92 -8.77
N SER A 19 30.23 -2.23 -8.82
CA SER A 19 29.99 -3.10 -9.98
C SER A 19 29.75 -4.52 -9.55
N LEU A 20 29.04 -5.30 -10.38
CA LEU A 20 28.88 -6.75 -10.23
C LEU A 20 29.95 -7.46 -11.05
N SER A 21 30.74 -8.32 -10.38
CA SER A 21 31.68 -9.21 -11.05
C SER A 21 31.08 -10.60 -11.22
N LYS A 22 31.29 -11.20 -12.39
CA LYS A 22 30.96 -12.60 -12.64
C LYS A 22 32.10 -13.56 -12.23
N GLU A 23 33.30 -13.04 -12.12
CA GLU A 23 34.53 -13.84 -11.96
C GLU A 23 35.18 -13.63 -10.57
N ASP A 24 34.74 -12.65 -9.81
CA ASP A 24 35.31 -12.30 -8.52
C ASP A 24 34.22 -11.90 -7.50
N VAL A 25 34.61 -11.79 -6.24
CA VAL A 25 33.71 -11.40 -5.14
C VAL A 25 33.31 -9.95 -5.27
N THR A 26 32.01 -9.71 -5.37
CA THR A 26 31.46 -8.36 -5.29
C THR A 26 31.43 -7.87 -3.86
N ARG A 27 32.00 -6.71 -3.57
CA ARG A 27 31.96 -6.09 -2.23
C ARG A 27 30.87 -5.06 -2.14
N VAL A 28 30.11 -5.14 -1.04
CA VAL A 28 29.02 -4.21 -0.75
C VAL A 28 29.61 -2.92 -0.15
N GLU A 29 29.20 -1.77 -0.69
CA GLU A 29 29.61 -0.46 -0.18
C GLU A 29 28.67 0.07 0.90
N LYS A 30 27.36 -0.15 0.71
CA LYS A 30 26.33 0.31 1.64
C LYS A 30 25.15 -0.67 1.64
N THR A 31 24.59 -0.89 2.81
CA THR A 31 23.34 -1.63 2.98
C THR A 31 22.38 -0.81 3.81
N ILE A 32 21.12 -0.75 3.37
CA ILE A 32 20.00 -0.15 4.11
C ILE A 32 18.99 -1.27 4.34
N ARG A 33 18.43 -1.37 5.53
CA ARG A 33 17.37 -2.31 5.90
C ARG A 33 16.20 -1.54 6.49
N ASP A 34 15.01 -1.77 5.95
CA ASP A 34 13.77 -1.12 6.39
C ASP A 34 12.69 -2.16 6.65
N ALA A 35 11.96 -1.99 7.77
CA ALA A 35 10.73 -2.73 7.97
C ALA A 35 9.70 -2.30 6.91
N ALA A 36 9.18 -3.26 6.16
CA ALA A 36 8.41 -2.99 4.95
C ALA A 36 7.19 -3.91 4.80
N GLY A 37 6.39 -3.59 3.82
CA GLY A 37 5.11 -4.17 3.48
C GLY A 37 4.08 -3.06 3.37
N LYS A 38 3.15 -3.17 2.41
CA LYS A 38 2.26 -2.05 2.04
C LYS A 38 1.55 -1.45 3.26
N GLY A 39 0.95 -2.27 4.14
CA GLY A 39 0.27 -1.77 5.34
C GLY A 39 1.22 -1.18 6.38
N ILE A 40 2.43 -1.75 6.54
CA ILE A 40 3.47 -1.17 7.39
C ILE A 40 3.89 0.20 6.87
N ASN A 41 4.12 0.32 5.56
CA ASN A 41 4.46 1.60 4.92
C ASN A 41 3.34 2.63 5.12
N THR A 42 2.09 2.21 4.94
CA THR A 42 0.92 3.06 5.22
C THR A 42 0.90 3.53 6.67
N SER A 43 1.16 2.66 7.65
CA SER A 43 1.21 3.04 9.08
C SER A 43 2.36 3.98 9.40
N LYS A 44 3.53 3.82 8.76
CA LYS A 44 4.64 4.77 8.90
C LYS A 44 4.26 6.17 8.42
N VAL A 45 3.56 6.27 7.28
CA VAL A 45 3.08 7.55 6.76
C VAL A 45 1.97 8.11 7.66
N LEU A 46 1.00 7.30 8.10
CA LEU A 46 -0.02 7.75 9.06
C LEU A 46 0.61 8.34 10.33
N LYS A 47 1.65 7.73 10.86
CA LYS A 47 2.38 8.26 12.02
C LYS A 47 3.00 9.64 11.73
N GLN A 48 3.62 9.81 10.55
CA GLN A 48 4.15 11.11 10.11
C GLN A 48 3.04 12.16 9.94
N LEU A 49 1.81 11.72 9.58
CA LEU A 49 0.61 12.57 9.51
C LEU A 49 -0.08 12.77 10.87
N SER A 50 0.56 12.36 11.98
CA SER A 50 0.01 12.43 13.35
C SER A 50 -1.30 11.65 13.52
N VAL A 51 -1.45 10.53 12.81
CA VAL A 51 -2.60 9.63 12.90
C VAL A 51 -2.15 8.28 13.45
N ASP A 52 -2.74 7.85 14.55
CA ASP A 52 -2.47 6.54 15.13
C ASP A 52 -3.10 5.43 14.29
N SER A 53 -2.34 4.34 14.12
CA SER A 53 -2.79 3.10 13.49
C SER A 53 -2.23 1.88 14.22
N ILE A 54 -2.80 0.72 13.97
CA ILE A 54 -2.34 -0.56 14.52
C ILE A 54 -1.99 -1.49 13.35
N CYS A 55 -0.72 -1.93 13.29
CA CYS A 55 -0.29 -2.90 12.30
C CYS A 55 -0.70 -4.32 12.72
N LEU A 56 -1.35 -5.05 11.81
CA LEU A 56 -1.72 -6.44 11.94
C LEU A 56 -1.04 -7.28 10.85
N GLY A 57 -0.91 -8.57 11.09
CA GLY A 57 -0.37 -9.53 10.12
C GLY A 57 0.48 -10.59 10.77
N PHE A 58 1.38 -11.19 9.98
CA PHE A 58 2.21 -12.32 10.43
C PHE A 58 3.69 -11.98 10.31
N ILE A 59 4.45 -12.31 11.34
CA ILE A 59 5.91 -12.15 11.36
C ILE A 59 6.56 -13.45 11.82
N ALA A 60 7.82 -13.66 11.46
CA ALA A 60 8.58 -14.85 11.81
C ALA A 60 10.06 -14.53 12.01
N GLY A 61 10.70 -15.23 12.94
CA GLY A 61 12.12 -15.25 13.15
C GLY A 61 12.76 -13.90 13.48
N ALA A 62 14.06 -13.80 13.21
CA ALA A 62 14.83 -12.60 13.52
C ALA A 62 14.41 -11.38 12.69
N ASN A 63 14.02 -11.59 11.45
CA ASN A 63 13.50 -10.52 10.58
C ASN A 63 12.14 -10.00 11.10
N GLY A 64 11.28 -10.87 11.62
CA GLY A 64 10.05 -10.47 12.28
C GLY A 64 10.29 -9.60 13.50
N GLN A 65 11.26 -9.98 14.35
CA GLN A 65 11.67 -9.18 15.50
C GLN A 65 12.25 -7.81 15.09
N PHE A 66 13.02 -7.77 13.98
CA PHE A 66 13.52 -6.51 13.43
C PHE A 66 12.37 -5.57 13.06
N ILE A 67 11.29 -6.09 12.42
CA ILE A 67 10.10 -5.30 12.08
C ILE A 67 9.45 -4.74 13.35
N GLN A 68 9.23 -5.57 14.38
CA GLN A 68 8.65 -5.12 15.65
C GLN A 68 9.47 -3.99 16.28
N ASN A 69 10.77 -4.20 16.45
CA ASN A 69 11.66 -3.21 17.05
C ASN A 69 11.67 -1.89 16.23
N SER A 70 11.61 -2.00 14.90
CA SER A 70 11.57 -0.82 14.01
C SER A 70 10.28 -0.01 14.19
N LEU A 71 9.14 -0.67 14.36
CA LEU A 71 7.85 -0.01 14.58
C LEU A 71 7.75 0.58 15.99
N GLU A 72 8.28 -0.12 17.00
CA GLU A 72 8.37 0.38 18.36
C GLU A 72 9.22 1.65 18.44
N ALA A 73 10.37 1.68 17.75
CA ALA A 73 11.23 2.86 17.67
C ALA A 73 10.53 4.08 17.03
N LEU A 74 9.54 3.85 16.21
CA LEU A 74 8.69 4.88 15.59
C LEU A 74 7.40 5.17 16.37
N ASP A 75 7.22 4.54 17.55
CA ASP A 75 5.97 4.62 18.34
C ASP A 75 4.73 4.27 17.50
N ILE A 76 4.84 3.22 16.66
CA ILE A 76 3.74 2.66 15.89
C ILE A 76 3.23 1.39 16.59
N LYS A 77 1.96 1.39 16.93
CA LYS A 77 1.31 0.23 17.57
C LYS A 77 1.24 -0.95 16.61
N GLN A 78 1.47 -2.15 17.12
CA GLN A 78 1.40 -3.36 16.34
C GLN A 78 0.83 -4.52 17.16
N ASN A 79 0.17 -5.46 16.49
CA ASN A 79 -0.34 -6.69 17.08
C ASN A 79 -0.15 -7.83 16.07
N PHE A 80 1.12 -8.10 15.73
CA PHE A 80 1.47 -9.19 14.81
C PHE A 80 1.33 -10.55 15.48
N ILE A 81 0.97 -11.53 14.66
CA ILE A 81 0.97 -12.96 15.03
C ILE A 81 2.34 -13.52 14.66
N THR A 82 3.06 -14.04 15.66
CA THR A 82 4.35 -14.71 15.43
C THR A 82 4.10 -16.14 14.95
N VAL A 83 4.75 -16.49 13.84
CA VAL A 83 4.66 -17.83 13.23
C VAL A 83 6.04 -18.45 13.06
N ALA A 84 6.10 -19.76 12.76
CA ALA A 84 7.35 -20.44 12.49
C ALA A 84 7.95 -20.02 11.15
N GLY A 85 9.27 -20.06 11.04
CA GLY A 85 10.04 -19.70 9.84
C GLY A 85 10.73 -18.38 9.97
N GLU A 86 10.86 -17.66 8.85
CA GLU A 86 11.51 -16.34 8.77
C GLU A 86 10.66 -15.38 7.93
N THR A 87 10.52 -14.15 8.37
CA THR A 87 9.94 -13.09 7.57
C THR A 87 10.87 -12.78 6.39
N ARG A 88 10.30 -12.65 5.22
CA ARG A 88 11.03 -12.49 3.96
C ARG A 88 11.85 -11.21 3.88
N GLU A 89 12.92 -11.26 3.09
CA GLU A 89 13.61 -10.07 2.59
C GLU A 89 13.25 -9.81 1.12
N ASN A 90 13.07 -8.55 0.78
CA ASN A 90 13.06 -8.05 -0.59
C ASN A 90 14.41 -7.38 -0.82
N ILE A 91 15.27 -7.97 -1.62
CA ILE A 91 16.60 -7.45 -1.89
C ILE A 91 16.55 -6.60 -3.16
N LYS A 92 16.93 -5.33 -3.03
CA LYS A 92 17.19 -4.42 -4.14
C LYS A 92 18.69 -4.21 -4.24
N LEU A 93 19.33 -4.80 -5.25
CA LEU A 93 20.73 -4.62 -5.53
C LEU A 93 20.91 -3.53 -6.59
N ILE A 94 21.63 -2.47 -6.25
CA ILE A 94 21.91 -1.31 -7.11
C ILE A 94 23.38 -1.33 -7.52
N GLU A 95 23.62 -1.56 -8.79
CA GLU A 95 24.93 -1.45 -9.41
C GLU A 95 25.16 0.00 -9.87
N GLN A 96 26.07 0.71 -9.21
CA GLN A 96 26.25 2.14 -9.44
C GLN A 96 26.90 2.46 -10.80
N SER A 97 27.82 1.60 -11.28
CA SER A 97 28.53 1.82 -12.54
C SER A 97 27.62 1.77 -13.78
N THR A 98 26.57 0.93 -13.73
CA THR A 98 25.62 0.76 -14.84
C THR A 98 24.25 1.35 -14.56
N HIS A 99 23.99 1.79 -13.32
CA HIS A 99 22.68 2.20 -12.83
C HIS A 99 21.62 1.10 -12.92
N GLN A 100 22.03 -0.18 -13.01
CA GLN A 100 21.12 -1.31 -13.04
C GLN A 100 20.61 -1.62 -11.64
N ILE A 101 19.33 -2.03 -11.59
CA ILE A 101 18.64 -2.43 -10.36
C ILE A 101 18.15 -3.87 -10.54
N TYR A 102 18.51 -4.73 -9.59
CA TYR A 102 18.05 -6.12 -9.52
C TYR A 102 17.16 -6.27 -8.30
N GLU A 103 15.96 -6.81 -8.50
CA GLU A 103 15.00 -7.07 -7.41
C GLU A 103 14.85 -8.57 -7.20
N ILE A 104 15.15 -9.04 -6.00
CA ILE A 104 15.09 -10.44 -5.58
C ILE A 104 14.18 -10.51 -4.36
N ASN A 105 12.98 -11.06 -4.55
CA ASN A 105 11.95 -11.09 -3.51
C ASN A 105 11.75 -12.53 -3.01
N GLU A 106 11.91 -12.74 -1.71
CA GLU A 106 11.61 -13.98 -1.05
C GLU A 106 10.10 -14.20 -0.87
N SER A 107 9.69 -15.44 -0.66
CA SER A 107 8.27 -15.80 -0.54
C SER A 107 7.69 -15.62 0.89
N GLY A 108 8.55 -15.56 1.90
CA GLY A 108 8.14 -15.51 3.31
C GLY A 108 7.70 -16.87 3.90
N PRO A 109 7.23 -16.86 5.15
CA PRO A 109 6.82 -18.07 5.86
C PRO A 109 5.59 -18.72 5.22
N THR A 110 5.39 -20.02 5.45
CA THR A 110 4.16 -20.71 5.05
C THR A 110 3.14 -20.63 6.19
N LEU A 111 1.95 -20.17 5.88
CA LEU A 111 0.85 -20.09 6.85
C LEU A 111 -0.11 -21.28 6.68
N HIS A 112 -0.82 -21.57 7.77
CA HIS A 112 -1.83 -22.63 7.87
C HIS A 112 -3.13 -22.07 8.49
N GLN A 113 -4.22 -22.81 8.40
CA GLN A 113 -5.54 -22.40 8.89
C GLN A 113 -5.50 -21.92 10.35
N ALA A 114 -4.75 -22.60 11.22
CA ALA A 114 -4.63 -22.20 12.63
C ALA A 114 -4.10 -20.77 12.83
N HIS A 115 -3.24 -20.27 11.93
CA HIS A 115 -2.77 -18.89 11.97
C HIS A 115 -3.88 -17.91 11.57
N LEU A 116 -4.69 -18.27 10.58
CA LEU A 116 -5.87 -17.49 10.18
C LEU A 116 -6.91 -17.44 11.31
N ASP A 117 -7.13 -18.53 12.03
CA ASP A 117 -8.06 -18.58 13.16
C ASP A 117 -7.67 -17.58 14.26
N ILE A 118 -6.36 -17.36 14.48
CA ILE A 118 -5.86 -16.34 15.39
C ILE A 118 -6.10 -14.93 14.82
N LEU A 119 -5.85 -14.74 13.53
CA LEU A 119 -6.11 -13.44 12.86
C LEU A 119 -7.59 -13.08 12.94
N PHE A 120 -8.49 -14.01 12.64
CA PHE A 120 -9.93 -13.75 12.73
C PHE A 120 -10.36 -13.38 14.15
N LYS A 121 -9.84 -14.05 15.20
CA LYS A 121 -10.06 -13.65 16.59
C LYS A 121 -9.57 -12.24 16.93
N GLN A 122 -8.46 -11.79 16.32
CA GLN A 122 -8.04 -10.40 16.47
C GLN A 122 -9.03 -9.45 15.79
N LEU A 123 -9.46 -9.78 14.57
CA LEU A 123 -10.40 -8.97 13.80
C LEU A 123 -11.80 -8.91 14.46
N ASP A 124 -12.22 -9.94 15.21
CA ASP A 124 -13.48 -9.93 16.00
C ASP A 124 -13.55 -8.79 17.02
N SER A 125 -12.40 -8.24 17.43
CA SER A 125 -12.34 -7.13 18.39
C SER A 125 -12.52 -5.74 17.74
N LEU A 126 -12.50 -5.64 16.43
CA LEU A 126 -12.65 -4.39 15.69
C LEU A 126 -14.10 -3.91 15.74
N LYS A 127 -14.28 -2.61 15.87
CA LYS A 127 -15.59 -2.00 16.07
C LYS A 127 -16.17 -1.50 14.76
N LYS A 128 -17.47 -1.25 14.78
CA LYS A 128 -18.15 -0.57 13.67
C LYS A 128 -17.45 0.74 13.34
N ASP A 129 -17.31 1.01 12.05
CA ASP A 129 -16.67 2.21 11.49
C ASP A 129 -15.14 2.31 11.74
N ASP A 130 -14.51 1.27 12.32
CA ASP A 130 -13.05 1.16 12.24
C ASP A 130 -12.64 0.97 10.77
N ILE A 131 -11.52 1.58 10.39
CA ILE A 131 -10.97 1.45 9.03
C ILE A 131 -9.99 0.28 9.02
N LEU A 132 -10.24 -0.69 8.14
CA LEU A 132 -9.34 -1.81 7.91
C LEU A 132 -8.74 -1.71 6.51
N ILE A 133 -7.44 -1.47 6.44
CA ILE A 133 -6.66 -1.43 5.20
C ILE A 133 -6.11 -2.83 4.94
N LEU A 134 -6.58 -3.44 3.85
CA LEU A 134 -6.16 -4.77 3.38
C LEU A 134 -5.16 -4.56 2.25
N SER A 135 -3.87 -4.84 2.50
CA SER A 135 -2.86 -4.46 1.52
C SER A 135 -1.72 -5.48 1.34
N GLY A 136 -1.20 -5.51 0.13
CA GLY A 136 -0.07 -6.35 -0.27
C GLY A 136 -0.46 -7.76 -0.70
N SER A 137 0.55 -8.65 -0.69
CA SER A 137 0.43 -10.05 -1.12
C SER A 137 0.11 -10.98 0.04
N ALA A 138 -0.41 -12.16 -0.27
CA ALA A 138 -0.55 -13.25 0.69
C ALA A 138 0.69 -14.15 0.64
N PRO A 139 1.11 -14.73 1.79
CA PRO A 139 2.19 -15.71 1.84
C PRO A 139 1.71 -17.08 1.37
N LYS A 140 2.64 -18.04 1.22
CA LYS A 140 2.32 -19.42 0.88
C LYS A 140 1.35 -20.05 1.89
N GLY A 141 0.45 -20.90 1.41
CA GLY A 141 -0.54 -21.59 2.22
C GLY A 141 -1.83 -20.81 2.47
N ILE A 142 -1.91 -19.55 2.01
CA ILE A 142 -3.10 -18.73 2.08
C ILE A 142 -3.76 -18.61 0.70
N SER A 143 -5.06 -18.85 0.67
CA SER A 143 -5.85 -18.73 -0.55
C SER A 143 -5.93 -17.28 -1.03
N SER A 144 -6.04 -17.09 -2.34
CA SER A 144 -6.19 -15.76 -2.95
C SER A 144 -7.53 -15.08 -2.66
N ASP A 145 -8.48 -15.75 -2.03
CA ASP A 145 -9.76 -15.21 -1.59
C ASP A 145 -9.75 -14.70 -0.14
N ILE A 146 -8.60 -14.68 0.52
CA ILE A 146 -8.50 -14.26 1.93
C ILE A 146 -9.08 -12.86 2.19
N TYR A 147 -8.80 -11.90 1.31
CA TYR A 147 -9.36 -10.55 1.47
C TYR A 147 -10.87 -10.52 1.22
N GLU A 148 -11.37 -11.32 0.25
CA GLU A 148 -12.79 -11.52 0.06
C GLU A 148 -13.45 -12.08 1.33
N THR A 149 -12.84 -13.11 1.91
CA THR A 149 -13.32 -13.74 3.14
C THR A 149 -13.37 -12.76 4.31
N ILE A 150 -12.31 -11.98 4.52
CA ILE A 150 -12.24 -10.98 5.60
C ILE A 150 -13.34 -9.92 5.42
N ILE A 151 -13.46 -9.32 4.22
CA ILE A 151 -14.46 -8.28 3.97
C ILE A 151 -15.88 -8.80 4.19
N LYS A 152 -16.20 -10.02 3.71
CA LYS A 152 -17.52 -10.63 3.91
C LYS A 152 -17.83 -10.97 5.37
N THR A 153 -16.79 -11.37 6.14
CA THR A 153 -16.94 -11.72 7.56
C THR A 153 -17.18 -10.48 8.42
N TYR A 154 -16.58 -9.34 8.05
CA TYR A 154 -16.63 -8.09 8.83
C TYR A 154 -17.28 -6.94 8.04
N PRO A 155 -18.55 -7.04 7.61
CA PRO A 155 -19.22 -6.03 6.78
C PRO A 155 -19.50 -4.71 7.52
N HIS A 156 -19.25 -4.66 8.82
CA HIS A 156 -19.41 -3.47 9.67
C HIS A 156 -18.15 -2.57 9.65
N LEU A 157 -17.05 -3.04 9.11
CA LEU A 157 -15.81 -2.28 9.01
C LEU A 157 -15.81 -1.44 7.73
N PHE A 158 -15.15 -0.27 7.78
CA PHE A 158 -14.83 0.47 6.58
C PHE A 158 -13.54 -0.08 5.95
N THR A 159 -13.63 -0.65 4.78
CA THR A 159 -12.51 -1.40 4.17
C THR A 159 -11.87 -0.67 3.00
N ILE A 160 -10.54 -0.59 3.02
CA ILE A 160 -9.72 -0.09 1.90
C ILE A 160 -8.88 -1.26 1.37
N LEU A 161 -9.06 -1.63 0.10
CA LEU A 161 -8.32 -2.71 -0.54
C LEU A 161 -7.23 -2.14 -1.47
N ASP A 162 -5.96 -2.41 -1.15
CA ASP A 162 -4.78 -2.08 -1.97
C ASP A 162 -3.92 -3.31 -2.22
N SER A 163 -4.37 -4.15 -3.12
CA SER A 163 -3.70 -5.38 -3.53
C SER A 163 -3.65 -5.51 -5.05
N SER A 164 -3.08 -6.58 -5.56
CA SER A 164 -2.95 -6.83 -7.00
C SER A 164 -3.27 -8.26 -7.37
N GLY A 165 -3.43 -8.53 -8.66
CA GLY A 165 -3.60 -9.87 -9.22
C GLY A 165 -4.81 -10.62 -8.66
N PRO A 166 -4.67 -11.93 -8.33
CA PRO A 166 -5.78 -12.76 -7.86
C PRO A 166 -6.43 -12.26 -6.57
N LEU A 167 -5.63 -11.73 -5.63
CA LEU A 167 -6.14 -11.16 -4.36
C LEU A 167 -7.04 -9.96 -4.60
N PHE A 168 -6.65 -9.06 -5.51
CA PHE A 168 -7.45 -7.90 -5.90
C PHE A 168 -8.77 -8.36 -6.55
N LYS A 169 -8.66 -9.27 -7.54
CA LYS A 169 -9.84 -9.76 -8.27
C LYS A 169 -10.84 -10.45 -7.35
N ALA A 170 -10.38 -11.30 -6.43
CA ALA A 170 -11.26 -11.95 -5.45
C ALA A 170 -11.84 -10.93 -4.46
N GLY A 171 -11.02 -10.00 -3.95
CA GLY A 171 -11.47 -8.99 -3.00
C GLY A 171 -12.59 -8.09 -3.54
N LEU A 172 -12.62 -7.81 -4.84
CA LEU A 172 -13.72 -7.04 -5.47
C LEU A 172 -15.09 -7.70 -5.30
N ASN A 173 -15.17 -9.06 -5.26
CA ASN A 173 -16.43 -9.77 -5.08
C ASN A 173 -17.08 -9.51 -3.71
N ALA A 174 -16.28 -9.10 -2.72
CA ALA A 174 -16.76 -8.76 -1.39
C ALA A 174 -17.20 -7.30 -1.24
N LYS A 175 -17.04 -6.49 -2.28
CA LYS A 175 -17.45 -5.08 -2.32
C LYS A 175 -16.84 -4.25 -1.19
N PRO A 176 -15.49 -4.09 -1.14
CA PRO A 176 -14.86 -3.17 -0.20
C PRO A 176 -15.37 -1.75 -0.42
N ASN A 177 -15.36 -0.91 0.62
CA ASN A 177 -15.79 0.49 0.47
C ASN A 177 -14.88 1.26 -0.51
N VAL A 178 -13.58 1.03 -0.42
CA VAL A 178 -12.58 1.72 -1.26
C VAL A 178 -11.64 0.72 -1.89
N ILE A 179 -11.36 0.91 -3.18
CA ILE A 179 -10.23 0.27 -3.85
C ILE A 179 -9.29 1.33 -4.42
N LYS A 180 -7.99 0.98 -4.49
CA LYS A 180 -6.98 1.86 -5.06
C LYS A 180 -6.03 1.13 -6.02
N PRO A 181 -6.45 0.70 -7.20
CA PRO A 181 -5.52 0.24 -8.22
C PRO A 181 -4.69 1.40 -8.79
N ASN A 182 -3.49 1.09 -9.26
CA ASN A 182 -2.82 1.93 -10.24
C ASN A 182 -3.29 1.55 -11.67
N LYS A 183 -2.88 2.34 -12.67
CA LYS A 183 -3.23 2.08 -14.08
C LYS A 183 -2.87 0.65 -14.51
N PHE A 184 -1.67 0.16 -14.16
CA PHE A 184 -1.20 -1.17 -14.56
C PHE A 184 -2.03 -2.29 -13.90
N GLU A 185 -2.36 -2.17 -12.62
CA GLU A 185 -3.23 -3.13 -11.91
C GLU A 185 -4.65 -3.15 -12.50
N LEU A 186 -5.14 -1.98 -12.91
CA LEU A 186 -6.44 -1.87 -13.58
C LEU A 186 -6.42 -2.50 -14.98
N GLU A 187 -5.33 -2.34 -15.75
CA GLU A 187 -5.10 -3.02 -17.04
C GLU A 187 -5.05 -4.53 -16.89
N GLN A 188 -4.36 -5.02 -15.86
CA GLN A 188 -4.33 -6.46 -15.55
C GLN A 188 -5.73 -7.00 -15.20
N TYR A 189 -6.51 -6.25 -14.44
CA TYR A 189 -7.89 -6.61 -14.13
C TYR A 189 -8.77 -6.64 -15.39
N ALA A 190 -8.67 -5.61 -16.23
CA ALA A 190 -9.44 -5.48 -17.47
C ALA A 190 -9.00 -6.47 -18.57
N GLY A 191 -7.81 -7.08 -18.45
CA GLY A 191 -7.23 -7.97 -19.47
C GLY A 191 -6.85 -7.26 -20.78
N ARG A 192 -6.73 -5.93 -20.76
CA ARG A 192 -6.37 -5.09 -21.91
C ARG A 192 -5.68 -3.81 -21.51
N THR A 193 -4.94 -3.20 -22.42
CA THR A 193 -4.36 -1.87 -22.24
C THR A 193 -5.45 -0.79 -22.18
N LEU A 194 -5.28 0.19 -21.31
CA LEU A 194 -6.15 1.35 -21.13
C LEU A 194 -5.41 2.60 -21.61
N SER A 195 -5.56 2.94 -22.88
CA SER A 195 -4.75 3.97 -23.53
C SER A 195 -5.21 5.39 -23.21
N THR A 196 -6.47 5.57 -22.87
CA THR A 196 -7.07 6.88 -22.60
C THR A 196 -7.61 6.98 -21.18
N LEU A 197 -7.80 8.21 -20.69
CA LEU A 197 -8.48 8.44 -19.42
C LEU A 197 -9.92 7.91 -19.45
N GLU A 198 -10.58 8.00 -20.59
CA GLU A 198 -11.93 7.47 -20.78
C GLU A 198 -11.99 5.93 -20.63
N ASP A 199 -11.00 5.19 -21.15
CA ASP A 199 -10.88 3.75 -20.93
C ASP A 199 -10.80 3.42 -19.43
N ILE A 200 -9.97 4.16 -18.69
CA ILE A 200 -9.78 3.99 -17.24
C ILE A 200 -11.10 4.27 -16.51
N ILE A 201 -11.78 5.34 -16.86
CA ILE A 201 -13.07 5.72 -16.28
C ILE A 201 -14.13 4.63 -16.57
N ASN A 202 -14.20 4.11 -17.78
CA ASN A 202 -15.19 3.11 -18.15
C ASN A 202 -14.99 1.80 -17.36
N VAL A 203 -13.76 1.29 -17.27
CA VAL A 203 -13.44 0.11 -16.43
C VAL A 203 -13.75 0.38 -14.95
N SER A 204 -13.40 1.55 -14.45
CA SER A 204 -13.68 1.95 -13.06
C SER A 204 -15.19 2.07 -12.78
N LYS A 205 -15.99 2.56 -13.74
CA LYS A 205 -17.46 2.58 -13.66
C LYS A 205 -18.06 1.18 -13.60
N ASP A 206 -17.51 0.23 -14.35
CA ASP A 206 -17.99 -1.16 -14.30
C ASP A 206 -17.69 -1.82 -12.95
N ILE A 207 -16.51 -1.53 -12.37
CA ILE A 207 -16.19 -1.95 -11.01
C ILE A 207 -17.15 -1.30 -9.99
N LEU A 208 -17.41 0.00 -10.11
CA LEU A 208 -18.32 0.72 -9.21
C LEU A 208 -19.74 0.14 -9.23
N LYS A 209 -20.25 -0.26 -10.42
CA LYS A 209 -21.56 -0.93 -10.56
C LYS A 209 -21.67 -2.25 -9.80
N SER A 210 -20.55 -2.89 -9.45
CA SER A 210 -20.56 -4.10 -8.61
C SER A 210 -20.96 -3.83 -7.17
N GLY A 211 -21.01 -2.57 -6.74
CA GLY A 211 -21.42 -2.13 -5.41
C GLY A 211 -20.27 -1.71 -4.49
N ILE A 212 -19.14 -1.29 -5.07
CA ILE A 212 -18.03 -0.63 -4.37
C ILE A 212 -18.36 0.87 -4.27
N ASP A 213 -18.08 1.51 -3.13
CA ASP A 213 -18.44 2.90 -2.90
C ASP A 213 -17.53 3.88 -3.64
N TYR A 214 -16.21 3.60 -3.63
CA TYR A 214 -15.19 4.48 -4.21
C TYR A 214 -14.10 3.70 -4.93
N VAL A 215 -13.80 4.13 -6.17
CA VAL A 215 -12.69 3.63 -6.98
C VAL A 215 -11.68 4.75 -7.17
N PHE A 216 -10.54 4.67 -6.50
CA PHE A 216 -9.40 5.59 -6.71
C PHE A 216 -8.41 4.94 -7.66
N VAL A 217 -7.98 5.65 -8.71
CA VAL A 217 -6.96 5.15 -9.63
C VAL A 217 -5.78 6.11 -9.66
N SER A 218 -4.59 5.63 -9.31
CA SER A 218 -3.36 6.41 -9.44
C SER A 218 -2.80 6.32 -10.85
N LEU A 219 -2.45 7.49 -11.44
CA LEU A 219 -2.04 7.66 -12.85
C LEU A 219 -0.59 8.13 -12.98
N GLY A 220 0.22 8.00 -11.91
CA GLY A 220 1.60 8.49 -11.86
C GLY A 220 1.67 10.01 -12.05
N SER A 221 2.49 10.48 -12.98
CA SER A 221 2.64 11.92 -13.26
C SER A 221 1.37 12.61 -13.76
N SER A 222 0.38 11.83 -14.23
CA SER A 222 -0.94 12.36 -14.64
C SER A 222 -1.90 12.56 -13.46
N GLY A 223 -1.45 12.29 -12.23
CA GLY A 223 -2.23 12.50 -11.01
C GLY A 223 -3.06 11.28 -10.62
N SER A 224 -4.33 11.50 -10.29
CA SER A 224 -5.24 10.43 -9.85
C SER A 224 -6.69 10.78 -10.12
N ILE A 225 -7.53 9.77 -10.23
CA ILE A 225 -8.98 9.95 -10.33
C ILE A 225 -9.69 9.25 -9.19
N VAL A 226 -10.87 9.72 -8.86
CA VAL A 226 -11.84 9.01 -8.02
C VAL A 226 -13.19 8.97 -8.71
N LEU A 227 -13.83 7.81 -8.61
CA LEU A 227 -15.21 7.60 -9.02
C LEU A 227 -16.04 7.20 -7.80
N SER A 228 -17.20 7.80 -7.69
CA SER A 228 -18.29 7.41 -6.80
C SER A 228 -19.58 7.30 -7.61
N ILE A 229 -20.68 6.87 -6.98
CA ILE A 229 -21.99 6.84 -7.65
C ILE A 229 -22.45 8.24 -8.11
N ASN A 230 -22.00 9.30 -7.44
CA ASN A 230 -22.49 10.66 -7.65
C ASN A 230 -21.58 11.48 -8.57
N GLU A 231 -20.29 11.18 -8.62
CA GLU A 231 -19.34 12.02 -9.36
C GLU A 231 -18.03 11.31 -9.68
N THR A 232 -17.36 11.87 -10.69
CA THR A 232 -15.99 11.50 -11.05
C THR A 232 -15.13 12.75 -10.99
N LEU A 233 -14.04 12.67 -10.21
CA LEU A 233 -13.09 13.76 -10.03
C LEU A 233 -11.71 13.34 -10.52
N HIS A 234 -10.97 14.29 -11.11
CA HIS A 234 -9.59 14.13 -11.54
C HIS A 234 -8.70 15.15 -10.81
N ALA A 235 -7.71 14.66 -10.10
CA ALA A 235 -6.65 15.45 -9.50
C ALA A 235 -5.44 15.48 -10.44
N THR A 236 -5.00 16.68 -10.85
CA THR A 236 -3.74 16.86 -11.59
C THR A 236 -2.67 17.38 -10.66
N VAL A 237 -1.48 16.75 -10.72
CA VAL A 237 -0.32 17.09 -9.90
C VAL A 237 0.67 17.96 -10.68
N PRO A 238 1.43 18.85 -10.02
CA PRO A 238 2.49 19.61 -10.68
C PRO A 238 3.63 18.68 -11.13
N SER A 239 4.50 19.17 -12.03
CA SER A 239 5.73 18.45 -12.37
C SER A 239 6.68 18.41 -11.17
N LEU A 240 7.17 17.22 -10.82
CA LEU A 240 7.98 16.98 -9.64
C LEU A 240 9.37 16.45 -10.00
N LYS A 241 10.37 16.82 -9.20
CA LYS A 241 11.71 16.21 -9.28
C LYS A 241 11.70 14.94 -8.43
N ILE A 242 11.39 13.80 -9.05
CA ILE A 242 11.22 12.51 -8.39
C ILE A 242 12.57 12.00 -7.88
N LYS A 243 12.63 11.60 -6.61
CA LYS A 243 13.77 10.89 -6.00
C LYS A 243 13.49 9.39 -5.90
N SER A 244 12.27 9.00 -5.48
CA SER A 244 11.85 7.61 -5.40
C SER A 244 10.36 7.50 -5.66
N THR A 245 9.91 6.43 -6.32
CA THR A 245 8.48 6.12 -6.49
C THR A 245 8.00 5.02 -5.54
N VAL A 246 8.91 4.44 -4.77
CA VAL A 246 8.61 3.34 -3.85
C VAL A 246 7.80 3.87 -2.66
N GLY A 247 6.68 3.21 -2.38
CA GLY A 247 5.79 3.63 -1.29
C GLY A 247 4.83 4.79 -1.60
N ALA A 248 4.85 5.34 -2.84
CA ALA A 248 3.91 6.41 -3.22
C ALA A 248 2.44 5.96 -3.16
N GLY A 249 2.17 4.72 -3.57
CA GLY A 249 0.85 4.11 -3.45
C GLY A 249 0.42 3.92 -1.98
N ASP A 250 1.34 3.48 -1.12
CA ASP A 250 1.09 3.28 0.31
C ASP A 250 0.86 4.62 1.01
N SER A 251 1.59 5.66 0.60
CA SER A 251 1.43 7.04 1.07
C SER A 251 0.08 7.63 0.65
N PHE A 252 -0.35 7.36 -0.58
CA PHE A 252 -1.69 7.73 -1.04
C PHE A 252 -2.79 7.06 -0.20
N VAL A 253 -2.65 5.76 0.11
CA VAL A 253 -3.59 5.03 0.99
C VAL A 253 -3.62 5.62 2.40
N ALA A 254 -2.47 6.05 2.94
CA ALA A 254 -2.43 6.74 4.23
C ALA A 254 -3.23 8.06 4.20
N GLY A 255 -3.08 8.84 3.13
CA GLY A 255 -3.89 10.03 2.89
C GLY A 255 -5.39 9.73 2.82
N LEU A 256 -5.79 8.66 2.09
CA LEU A 256 -7.17 8.20 2.04
C LEU A 256 -7.69 7.84 3.44
N ALA A 257 -6.97 7.00 4.16
CA ALA A 257 -7.41 6.52 5.46
C ALA A 257 -7.58 7.67 6.48
N LYS A 258 -6.65 8.65 6.49
CA LYS A 258 -6.77 9.84 7.32
C LYS A 258 -8.03 10.62 6.99
N THR A 259 -8.24 10.98 5.73
CA THR A 259 -9.33 11.85 5.31
C THR A 259 -10.70 11.19 5.39
N PHE A 260 -10.80 9.87 5.13
CA PHE A 260 -12.03 9.11 5.40
C PHE A 260 -12.33 9.04 6.91
N ASN A 261 -11.33 8.84 7.76
CA ASN A 261 -11.51 8.86 9.22
C ASN A 261 -12.00 10.24 9.72
N GLU A 262 -11.60 11.31 9.06
CA GLU A 262 -12.01 12.67 9.33
C GLU A 262 -13.32 13.07 8.62
N LYS A 263 -13.92 12.19 7.82
CA LYS A 263 -15.18 12.40 7.08
C LYS A 263 -15.13 13.62 6.17
N GLN A 264 -14.03 13.84 5.48
CA GLN A 264 -13.83 14.95 4.54
C GLN A 264 -14.70 14.80 3.28
N SER A 265 -14.83 15.88 2.50
CA SER A 265 -15.47 15.83 1.18
C SER A 265 -14.66 14.95 0.20
N LEU A 266 -15.30 14.37 -0.82
CA LEU A 266 -14.62 13.53 -1.80
C LEU A 266 -13.52 14.32 -2.55
N GLU A 267 -13.72 15.61 -2.78
CA GLU A 267 -12.72 16.49 -3.38
C GLU A 267 -11.50 16.64 -2.49
N ASP A 268 -11.70 16.89 -1.18
CA ASP A 268 -10.60 17.03 -0.22
C ASP A 268 -9.89 15.71 0.00
N ILE A 269 -10.62 14.58 0.04
CA ILE A 269 -10.03 13.23 0.11
C ILE A 269 -9.08 13.01 -1.07
N LEU A 270 -9.55 13.25 -2.30
CA LEU A 270 -8.73 13.06 -3.49
C LEU A 270 -7.52 14.00 -3.51
N ARG A 271 -7.72 15.28 -3.18
CA ARG A 271 -6.67 16.30 -3.12
C ARG A 271 -5.60 15.93 -2.11
N TYR A 272 -6.01 15.60 -0.89
CA TYR A 272 -5.09 15.26 0.19
C TYR A 272 -4.33 13.95 -0.08
N ALA A 273 -5.01 12.89 -0.47
CA ALA A 273 -4.35 11.62 -0.82
C ALA A 273 -3.35 11.80 -1.97
N SER A 274 -3.70 12.61 -2.98
CA SER A 274 -2.79 12.94 -4.08
C SER A 274 -1.59 13.76 -3.61
N SER A 275 -1.76 14.69 -2.66
CA SER A 275 -0.65 15.47 -2.10
C SER A 275 0.30 14.60 -1.28
N VAL A 276 -0.22 13.68 -0.45
CA VAL A 276 0.58 12.76 0.35
C VAL A 276 1.37 11.79 -0.56
N GLY A 277 0.71 11.19 -1.57
CA GLY A 277 1.37 10.33 -2.55
C GLY A 277 2.42 11.07 -3.37
N SER A 278 2.17 12.33 -3.72
CA SER A 278 3.13 13.17 -4.45
C SER A 278 4.29 13.65 -3.58
N ALA A 279 4.05 13.96 -2.31
CA ALA A 279 5.12 14.36 -1.38
C ALA A 279 6.11 13.22 -1.13
N SER A 280 5.63 11.97 -1.11
CA SER A 280 6.50 10.81 -0.88
C SER A 280 7.54 10.61 -1.99
N VAL A 281 7.24 11.00 -3.25
CA VAL A 281 8.20 10.85 -4.35
C VAL A 281 9.33 11.89 -4.32
N LEU A 282 9.20 12.94 -3.49
CA LEU A 282 10.23 13.95 -3.24
C LEU A 282 11.24 13.52 -2.17
N SER A 283 10.94 12.47 -1.41
CA SER A 283 11.77 11.96 -0.32
C SER A 283 12.63 10.78 -0.78
N GLU A 284 13.76 10.57 -0.11
CA GLU A 284 14.55 9.35 -0.23
C GLU A 284 14.00 8.28 0.70
N GLY A 285 14.09 7.01 0.28
CA GLY A 285 13.59 5.86 1.06
C GLY A 285 12.15 5.48 0.73
N THR A 286 11.61 4.54 1.52
CA THR A 286 10.27 3.98 1.31
C THR A 286 9.28 4.63 2.27
N ALA A 287 8.16 5.15 1.75
CA ALA A 287 7.05 5.70 2.54
C ALA A 287 7.50 6.79 3.54
N SER A 288 8.21 7.79 3.04
CA SER A 288 8.63 8.96 3.81
C SER A 288 8.01 10.21 3.21
N VAL A 289 7.39 11.04 4.04
CA VAL A 289 6.74 12.29 3.61
C VAL A 289 7.18 13.46 4.50
N ASN A 290 7.23 14.65 3.91
CA ASN A 290 7.43 15.89 4.63
C ASN A 290 6.11 16.67 4.64
N ILE A 291 5.66 17.11 5.81
CA ILE A 291 4.39 17.84 5.97
C ILE A 291 4.37 19.13 5.15
N SER A 292 5.49 19.88 5.11
CA SER A 292 5.56 21.11 4.31
C SER A 292 5.42 20.88 2.81
N ASP A 293 5.89 19.71 2.31
CA ASP A 293 5.71 19.33 0.91
C ASP A 293 4.25 18.96 0.64
N ILE A 294 3.58 18.27 1.59
CA ILE A 294 2.15 17.95 1.48
C ILE A 294 1.33 19.22 1.39
N ASP A 295 1.55 20.20 2.30
CA ASP A 295 0.81 21.46 2.34
C ASP A 295 1.02 22.27 1.05
N THR A 296 2.24 22.31 0.55
CA THR A 296 2.58 22.96 -0.72
C THR A 296 1.83 22.32 -1.89
N LEU A 297 1.87 20.99 -1.97
CA LEU A 297 1.24 20.22 -3.04
C LEU A 297 -0.28 20.26 -2.96
N TYR A 298 -0.85 20.24 -1.75
CA TYR A 298 -2.29 20.37 -1.55
C TYR A 298 -2.85 21.64 -2.20
N ASN A 299 -2.14 22.77 -2.07
CA ASN A 299 -2.52 24.04 -2.67
C ASN A 299 -2.28 24.10 -4.19
N GLN A 300 -1.40 23.27 -4.74
CA GLN A 300 -1.07 23.24 -6.18
C GLN A 300 -1.91 22.23 -6.96
N ILE A 301 -2.42 21.17 -6.30
CA ILE A 301 -3.24 20.13 -6.93
C ILE A 301 -4.59 20.73 -7.35
N LYS A 302 -4.91 20.58 -8.63
CA LYS A 302 -6.18 21.05 -9.20
C LYS A 302 -7.13 19.88 -9.34
N ILE A 303 -8.34 20.03 -8.81
CA ILE A 303 -9.42 19.05 -8.97
C ILE A 303 -10.37 19.53 -10.06
N LYS A 304 -10.74 18.61 -10.95
CA LYS A 304 -11.72 18.83 -12.00
C LYS A 304 -12.77 17.73 -11.95
N LYS A 305 -14.04 18.10 -11.99
CA LYS A 305 -15.15 17.17 -12.21
C LYS A 305 -15.21 16.82 -13.70
N ILE A 306 -15.31 15.53 -14.03
CA ILE A 306 -15.27 14.99 -15.39
C ILE A 306 -16.38 13.98 -15.62
#